data_ebd16d6387ab1acd0e54534f36aaa10e
#
_entry.id   ebd16d6387ab1acd0e54534f36aaa10e
#
_cell.length_a   1.000
_cell.length_b   1.000
_cell.length_c   1.000
_cell.angle_alpha   90.00
_cell.angle_beta   90.00
_cell.angle_gamma   90.00
#
_symmetry.space_group_name_H-M   'P 1'
#
loop_
_entity.id
_entity.type
_entity.pdbx_description
1 polymer ?
#
loop_
_entity_poly.entity_id
_entity_poly.type
_entity_poly.pdbx_seq_one_letter_code
_entity_poly.pdbx_strand_id
1 'polypeptide(L)'
;MHIRSLTRRGAVLAASTIAISALYSTPVAVRAQSKNVKIAIITPLSGPWARQGTLVKFGAETAINEINAAGGIKALGGAKLELVAIDAGDSAEKAKNAAQRLVAQEPDVVGGMGAWLSTFTLAVTEVTERAQIPWLTLSYSDAITDRGFKYVFQSSPTASWQSTNALPTILELGKAATGKVPTTAGIIGDNTASPVSFLKPMREGGLQKLGIKTVLDETYTPPLSDATPLIQKVRSTRPDFLLFISTTISDLKLGLEKLNEFRLAKGAIPIIANGAHMGAPEVLKNVPADLIEGVFFIVANWELKGQERIADLYKKQSGEPWITQDGLAGYGHTWIIKEALERAGVADRTKVNEEIHKLDLKTGQAADSFPGGVKFDAAGRRVGAPVVIVQWQNGRPLTVYPIDRALATAKWPMT
;
A
#
# COMPACT_ATOMS: atom_id res chain seq x y z
N MET A 1 -63.41 13.93 -87.13
CA MET A 1 -63.79 12.83 -88.10
C MET A 1 -63.58 11.51 -87.35
N HIS A 2 -64.68 10.76 -87.16
CA HIS A 2 -64.82 9.35 -86.76
C HIS A 2 -64.29 8.93 -85.41
N ILE A 3 -65.12 8.66 -84.40
CA ILE A 3 -66.24 7.72 -84.19
C ILE A 3 -65.78 6.33 -83.77
N ARG A 4 -66.31 5.92 -82.54
CA ARG A 4 -66.68 4.55 -82.11
C ARG A 4 -65.53 3.74 -81.43
N SER A 5 -65.84 2.91 -80.48
CA SER A 5 -67.06 2.50 -79.71
C SER A 5 -66.59 1.63 -78.50
N LEU A 6 -67.32 1.75 -77.42
CA LEU A 6 -67.74 0.73 -76.44
C LEU A 6 -67.19 -0.69 -76.55
N THR A 7 -66.75 -1.27 -75.44
CA THR A 7 -67.55 -2.38 -74.88
C THR A 7 -67.08 -2.71 -73.44
N ARG A 8 -68.10 -3.03 -72.72
CA ARG A 8 -68.18 -3.48 -71.30
C ARG A 8 -67.48 -4.82 -71.06
N ARG A 9 -67.13 -5.04 -69.82
CA ARG A 9 -67.32 -6.17 -68.91
C ARG A 9 -66.07 -6.57 -68.17
N GLY A 10 -66.24 -6.65 -66.86
CA GLY A 10 -65.70 -7.63 -66.00
C GLY A 10 -65.28 -7.14 -64.61
N ALA A 11 -66.21 -7.02 -63.71
CA ALA A 11 -65.90 -6.82 -62.28
C ALA A 11 -65.28 -8.09 -61.69
N VAL A 12 -64.09 -7.97 -61.09
CA VAL A 12 -63.60 -8.98 -60.12
C VAL A 12 -63.18 -8.23 -58.89
N LEU A 13 -63.93 -8.41 -57.82
CA LEU A 13 -63.56 -8.02 -56.44
C LEU A 13 -62.35 -8.83 -55.99
N ALA A 14 -61.28 -8.17 -55.77
CA ALA A 14 -60.15 -8.71 -54.97
C ALA A 14 -60.09 -7.93 -53.69
N ALA A 15 -60.54 -8.54 -52.61
CA ALA A 15 -60.37 -8.06 -51.20
C ALA A 15 -58.92 -8.14 -50.82
N SER A 16 -58.22 -7.01 -50.79
CA SER A 16 -56.86 -6.93 -50.27
C SER A 16 -56.89 -6.75 -48.72
N THR A 17 -56.64 -7.80 -47.99
CA THR A 17 -56.43 -7.79 -46.55
C THR A 17 -55.11 -7.07 -46.25
N ILE A 18 -55.20 -5.83 -45.76
CA ILE A 18 -54.03 -5.09 -45.24
C ILE A 18 -53.72 -5.69 -43.83
N ALA A 19 -52.69 -6.54 -43.76
CA ALA A 19 -52.11 -6.97 -42.50
C ALA A 19 -51.28 -5.81 -41.91
N ILE A 20 -51.85 -5.11 -40.94
CA ILE A 20 -51.09 -4.14 -40.11
C ILE A 20 -50.18 -4.90 -39.23
N SER A 21 -48.89 -5.06 -39.60
CA SER A 21 -47.82 -5.55 -38.73
C SER A 21 -47.52 -4.45 -37.72
N ALA A 22 -48.13 -4.55 -36.54
CA ALA A 22 -47.75 -3.76 -35.39
C ALA A 22 -46.32 -4.19 -34.96
N LEU A 23 -45.31 -3.47 -35.43
CA LEU A 23 -43.94 -3.52 -34.89
C LEU A 23 -44.00 -3.07 -33.43
N TYR A 24 -44.07 -4.02 -32.51
CA TYR A 24 -43.73 -3.77 -31.12
C TYR A 24 -42.26 -3.36 -31.04
N SER A 25 -41.96 -2.06 -31.19
CA SER A 25 -40.70 -1.50 -30.79
C SER A 25 -40.64 -1.55 -29.28
N THR A 26 -40.06 -2.63 -28.75
CA THR A 26 -39.62 -2.65 -27.34
C THR A 26 -38.67 -1.46 -27.17
N PRO A 27 -38.94 -0.53 -26.24
CA PRO A 27 -37.98 0.52 -25.98
C PRO A 27 -36.68 -0.14 -25.50
N VAL A 28 -35.65 -0.13 -26.31
CA VAL A 28 -34.29 -0.38 -25.85
C VAL A 28 -34.02 0.74 -24.85
N ALA A 29 -34.14 0.40 -23.57
CA ALA A 29 -33.75 1.31 -22.52
C ALA A 29 -32.28 1.67 -22.77
N VAL A 30 -32.02 2.83 -23.34
CA VAL A 30 -30.69 3.42 -23.40
C VAL A 30 -30.30 3.61 -21.95
N ARG A 31 -29.54 2.64 -21.44
CA ARG A 31 -28.96 2.71 -20.10
C ARG A 31 -28.06 3.94 -20.15
N ALA A 32 -28.50 5.03 -19.52
CA ALA A 32 -27.65 6.21 -19.37
C ALA A 32 -26.30 5.72 -18.83
N GLN A 33 -25.24 6.02 -19.59
CA GLN A 33 -23.89 5.61 -19.19
C GLN A 33 -23.64 6.24 -17.81
N SER A 34 -23.47 5.39 -16.79
CA SER A 34 -23.26 5.85 -15.42
C SER A 34 -22.00 6.72 -15.39
N LYS A 35 -22.06 7.88 -14.73
CA LYS A 35 -20.91 8.77 -14.56
C LYS A 35 -19.79 7.99 -13.86
N ASN A 36 -18.55 8.10 -14.34
CA ASN A 36 -17.39 7.52 -13.67
C ASN A 36 -17.31 8.00 -12.20
N VAL A 37 -16.81 7.14 -11.34
CA VAL A 37 -16.57 7.45 -9.93
C VAL A 37 -15.10 7.75 -9.75
N LYS A 38 -14.77 8.95 -9.29
CA LYS A 38 -13.40 9.37 -9.05
C LYS A 38 -12.93 8.99 -7.65
N ILE A 39 -11.76 8.36 -7.59
CA ILE A 39 -11.00 8.13 -6.35
C ILE A 39 -9.62 8.75 -6.49
N ALA A 40 -9.03 9.20 -5.39
CA ALA A 40 -7.75 9.88 -5.43
C ALA A 40 -6.59 9.03 -4.90
N ILE A 41 -5.41 9.28 -5.46
CA ILE A 41 -4.15 8.90 -4.84
C ILE A 41 -3.24 10.14 -4.73
N ILE A 42 -2.79 10.45 -3.51
CA ILE A 42 -1.72 11.40 -3.27
C ILE A 42 -0.53 10.59 -2.78
N THR A 43 0.58 10.62 -3.51
CA THR A 43 1.77 9.85 -3.15
C THR A 43 3.00 10.54 -3.74
N PRO A 44 4.21 10.39 -3.16
CA PRO A 44 5.39 10.99 -3.76
C PRO A 44 5.64 10.37 -5.14
N LEU A 45 5.60 11.18 -6.17
CA LEU A 45 5.93 10.81 -7.55
C LEU A 45 7.20 11.52 -8.03
N SER A 46 7.77 12.36 -7.18
CA SER A 46 9.05 13.05 -7.36
C SER A 46 9.88 13.00 -6.07
N GLY A 47 11.19 13.28 -6.17
CA GLY A 47 12.11 13.31 -5.03
C GLY A 47 12.54 11.92 -4.51
N PRO A 48 13.11 11.82 -3.30
CA PRO A 48 13.77 10.61 -2.79
C PRO A 48 12.82 9.41 -2.59
N TRP A 49 11.52 9.65 -2.47
CA TRP A 49 10.49 8.62 -2.22
C TRP A 49 9.62 8.32 -3.45
N ALA A 50 9.97 8.87 -4.63
CA ALA A 50 9.16 8.74 -5.84
C ALA A 50 8.89 7.29 -6.24
N ARG A 51 9.88 6.42 -6.02
CA ARG A 51 9.75 5.01 -6.39
C ARG A 51 8.65 4.31 -5.61
N GLN A 52 8.58 4.53 -4.31
CA GLN A 52 7.56 3.93 -3.45
C GLN A 52 6.17 4.41 -3.83
N GLY A 53 6.03 5.70 -4.11
CA GLY A 53 4.78 6.26 -4.61
C GLY A 53 4.33 5.65 -5.94
N THR A 54 5.27 5.42 -6.86
CA THR A 54 4.99 4.73 -8.13
C THR A 54 4.49 3.30 -7.90
N LEU A 55 5.08 2.55 -6.97
CA LEU A 55 4.64 1.18 -6.65
C LEU A 55 3.22 1.14 -6.07
N VAL A 56 2.86 2.07 -5.17
CA VAL A 56 1.48 2.21 -4.66
C VAL A 56 0.51 2.50 -5.81
N LYS A 57 0.88 3.44 -6.69
CA LYS A 57 0.06 3.81 -7.86
C LYS A 57 -0.17 2.62 -8.78
N PHE A 58 0.85 1.83 -9.09
CA PHE A 58 0.69 0.61 -9.90
C PHE A 58 -0.28 -0.39 -9.27
N GLY A 59 -0.25 -0.55 -7.94
CA GLY A 59 -1.23 -1.37 -7.24
C GLY A 59 -2.66 -0.87 -7.42
N ALA A 60 -2.88 0.42 -7.25
CA ALA A 60 -4.19 1.03 -7.44
C ALA A 60 -4.70 0.90 -8.89
N GLU A 61 -3.85 1.16 -9.88
CA GLU A 61 -4.17 1.00 -11.31
C GLU A 61 -4.49 -0.46 -11.66
N THR A 62 -3.75 -1.42 -11.08
CA THR A 62 -4.02 -2.85 -11.26
C THR A 62 -5.42 -3.22 -10.78
N ALA A 63 -5.83 -2.74 -9.60
CA ALA A 63 -7.18 -2.98 -9.08
C ALA A 63 -8.26 -2.28 -9.90
N ILE A 64 -8.04 -1.03 -10.30
CA ILE A 64 -8.99 -0.27 -11.14
C ILE A 64 -9.23 -0.99 -12.47
N ASN A 65 -8.17 -1.46 -13.11
CA ASN A 65 -8.26 -2.19 -14.37
C ASN A 65 -9.08 -3.48 -14.21
N GLU A 66 -8.86 -4.23 -13.14
CA GLU A 66 -9.60 -5.45 -12.83
C GLU A 66 -11.09 -5.16 -12.55
N ILE A 67 -11.38 -4.17 -11.68
CA ILE A 67 -12.75 -3.76 -11.34
C ILE A 67 -13.50 -3.28 -12.59
N ASN A 68 -12.87 -2.43 -13.39
CA ASN A 68 -13.46 -1.87 -14.58
C ASN A 68 -13.71 -2.92 -15.68
N ALA A 69 -12.80 -3.89 -15.82
CA ALA A 69 -12.99 -5.02 -16.74
C ALA A 69 -14.13 -5.94 -16.28
N ALA A 70 -14.32 -6.10 -14.95
CA ALA A 70 -15.42 -6.88 -14.37
C ALA A 70 -16.79 -6.17 -14.39
N GLY A 71 -16.89 -4.98 -15.00
CA GLY A 71 -18.13 -4.25 -15.15
C GLY A 71 -18.29 -3.04 -14.24
N GLY A 72 -17.26 -2.63 -13.49
CA GLY A 72 -17.28 -1.45 -12.61
C GLY A 72 -18.05 -1.66 -11.31
N ILE A 73 -18.60 -0.59 -10.76
CA ILE A 73 -19.38 -0.58 -9.52
C ILE A 73 -20.83 -0.96 -9.84
N LYS A 74 -21.23 -2.16 -9.50
CA LYS A 74 -22.56 -2.72 -9.89
C LYS A 74 -23.72 -1.95 -9.27
N ALA A 75 -23.59 -1.60 -7.98
CA ALA A 75 -24.59 -0.81 -7.28
C ALA A 75 -24.80 0.60 -7.87
N LEU A 76 -23.83 1.07 -8.67
CA LEU A 76 -23.91 2.34 -9.39
C LEU A 76 -24.14 2.15 -10.89
N GLY A 77 -24.84 1.08 -11.27
CA GLY A 77 -25.18 0.81 -12.68
C GLY A 77 -23.97 0.45 -13.57
N GLY A 78 -22.87 0.01 -12.99
CA GLY A 78 -21.63 -0.33 -13.71
C GLY A 78 -20.69 0.87 -13.92
N ALA A 79 -20.79 1.90 -13.08
CA ALA A 79 -19.90 3.06 -13.12
C ALA A 79 -18.43 2.61 -13.02
N LYS A 80 -17.57 3.15 -13.87
CA LYS A 80 -16.13 2.85 -13.87
C LYS A 80 -15.41 3.69 -12.83
N LEU A 81 -14.39 3.11 -12.20
CA LEU A 81 -13.47 3.87 -11.36
C LEU A 81 -12.48 4.64 -12.22
N GLU A 82 -12.22 5.87 -11.81
CA GLU A 82 -11.22 6.78 -12.40
C GLU A 82 -10.25 7.22 -11.30
N LEU A 83 -8.93 7.13 -11.56
CA LEU A 83 -7.89 7.50 -10.62
C LEU A 83 -7.42 8.93 -10.86
N VAL A 84 -7.59 9.80 -9.86
CA VAL A 84 -6.96 11.12 -9.79
C VAL A 84 -5.64 10.99 -9.04
N ALA A 85 -4.52 11.06 -9.77
CA ALA A 85 -3.18 10.93 -9.19
C ALA A 85 -2.53 12.30 -9.01
N ILE A 86 -2.07 12.61 -7.80
CA ILE A 86 -1.42 13.88 -7.46
C ILE A 86 -0.08 13.60 -6.78
N ASP A 87 0.98 14.26 -7.25
CA ASP A 87 2.30 14.19 -6.64
C ASP A 87 2.31 14.91 -5.28
N ALA A 88 2.65 14.18 -4.23
CA ALA A 88 2.88 14.72 -2.88
C ALA A 88 4.18 15.52 -2.77
N GLY A 89 5.11 15.37 -3.74
CA GLY A 89 6.43 15.97 -3.70
C GLY A 89 7.35 15.34 -2.65
N ASP A 90 8.24 16.14 -2.11
CA ASP A 90 9.35 15.73 -1.23
C ASP A 90 9.33 16.37 0.16
N SER A 91 8.23 17.03 0.53
CA SER A 91 8.08 17.66 1.85
C SER A 91 6.63 17.59 2.35
N ALA A 92 6.46 17.70 3.68
CA ALA A 92 5.12 17.75 4.30
C ALA A 92 4.28 18.92 3.78
N GLU A 93 4.91 20.05 3.49
CA GLU A 93 4.25 21.25 2.93
C GLU A 93 3.72 20.95 1.51
N LYS A 94 4.55 20.38 0.63
CA LYS A 94 4.12 20.00 -0.72
C LYS A 94 3.00 18.96 -0.69
N ALA A 95 3.07 17.98 0.21
CA ALA A 95 2.03 16.99 0.41
C ALA A 95 0.70 17.60 0.88
N LYS A 96 0.75 18.58 1.80
CA LYS A 96 -0.41 19.38 2.23
C LYS A 96 -1.01 20.17 1.08
N ASN A 97 -0.17 20.84 0.30
CA ASN A 97 -0.59 21.60 -0.88
C ASN A 97 -1.22 20.69 -1.95
N ALA A 98 -0.70 19.47 -2.11
CA ALA A 98 -1.31 18.46 -2.99
C ALA A 98 -2.74 18.10 -2.55
N ALA A 99 -2.95 17.91 -1.25
CA ALA A 99 -4.29 17.64 -0.72
C ALA A 99 -5.24 18.84 -0.86
N GLN A 100 -4.75 20.06 -0.69
CA GLN A 100 -5.54 21.28 -0.92
C GLN A 100 -5.95 21.42 -2.40
N ARG A 101 -5.04 21.10 -3.33
CA ARG A 101 -5.37 21.06 -4.77
C ARG A 101 -6.41 20.01 -5.08
N LEU A 102 -6.31 18.80 -4.50
CA LEU A 102 -7.33 17.76 -4.64
C LEU A 102 -8.71 18.28 -4.26
N VAL A 103 -8.83 18.87 -3.06
CA VAL A 103 -10.11 19.37 -2.55
C VAL A 103 -10.70 20.48 -3.45
N ALA A 104 -9.84 21.37 -3.94
CA ALA A 104 -10.27 22.51 -4.76
C ALA A 104 -10.62 22.14 -6.20
N GLN A 105 -9.89 21.18 -6.80
CA GLN A 105 -10.00 20.89 -8.24
C GLN A 105 -10.85 19.65 -8.53
N GLU A 106 -11.00 18.74 -7.56
CA GLU A 106 -11.69 17.46 -7.73
C GLU A 106 -12.80 17.28 -6.68
N PRO A 107 -13.84 18.14 -6.70
CA PRO A 107 -14.90 18.14 -5.69
C PRO A 107 -15.76 16.86 -5.70
N ASP A 108 -15.72 16.08 -6.77
CA ASP A 108 -16.48 14.83 -6.97
C ASP A 108 -15.68 13.56 -6.59
N VAL A 109 -14.46 13.68 -6.09
CA VAL A 109 -13.71 12.54 -5.51
C VAL A 109 -14.42 12.04 -4.26
N VAL A 110 -14.70 10.74 -4.19
CA VAL A 110 -15.49 10.11 -3.12
C VAL A 110 -14.64 9.45 -2.02
N GLY A 111 -13.36 9.29 -2.25
CA GLY A 111 -12.40 8.71 -1.30
C GLY A 111 -11.01 8.71 -1.89
N GLY A 112 -10.00 8.43 -1.06
CA GLY A 112 -8.64 8.41 -1.54
C GLY A 112 -7.71 7.57 -0.70
N MET A 113 -6.45 7.51 -1.16
CA MET A 113 -5.42 6.71 -0.53
C MET A 113 -4.02 7.30 -0.68
N GLY A 114 -3.07 6.77 0.10
CA GLY A 114 -1.65 7.01 -0.15
C GLY A 114 -0.95 7.82 0.93
N ALA A 115 -0.28 8.85 0.49
CA ALA A 115 0.72 9.68 1.13
C ALA A 115 2.03 8.94 1.47
N TRP A 116 2.03 7.64 1.59
CA TRP A 116 3.14 6.71 1.82
C TRP A 116 4.02 7.03 3.04
N LEU A 117 4.76 8.15 3.04
CA LEU A 117 5.56 8.58 4.18
C LEU A 117 4.64 9.11 5.30
N SER A 118 4.82 8.62 6.53
CA SER A 118 3.94 9.02 7.65
C SER A 118 3.90 10.52 7.88
N THR A 119 5.04 11.21 7.70
CA THR A 119 5.11 12.68 7.78
C THR A 119 4.19 13.36 6.75
N PHE A 120 4.12 12.82 5.52
CA PHE A 120 3.21 13.33 4.49
C PHE A 120 1.76 12.96 4.77
N THR A 121 1.52 11.74 5.28
CA THR A 121 0.18 11.30 5.68
C THR A 121 -0.42 12.21 6.77
N LEU A 122 0.38 12.60 7.75
CA LEU A 122 -0.06 13.55 8.79
C LEU A 122 -0.53 14.87 8.17
N ALA A 123 0.20 15.39 7.18
CA ALA A 123 -0.11 16.65 6.51
C ALA A 123 -1.34 16.53 5.56
N VAL A 124 -1.40 15.47 4.76
CA VAL A 124 -2.51 15.19 3.83
C VAL A 124 -3.82 14.99 4.59
N THR A 125 -3.79 14.19 5.65
CA THR A 125 -5.01 13.84 6.38
C THR A 125 -5.60 14.97 7.22
N GLU A 126 -4.84 16.00 7.56
CA GLU A 126 -5.43 17.24 8.10
C GLU A 126 -6.38 17.93 7.10
N VAL A 127 -6.07 17.87 5.82
CA VAL A 127 -6.88 18.49 4.77
C VAL A 127 -8.05 17.59 4.39
N THR A 128 -7.81 16.29 4.18
CA THR A 128 -8.86 15.35 3.77
C THR A 128 -9.89 15.11 4.87
N GLU A 129 -9.51 15.14 6.15
CA GLU A 129 -10.44 15.08 7.27
C GLU A 129 -11.43 16.25 7.26
N ARG A 130 -10.93 17.48 7.13
CA ARG A 130 -11.78 18.70 7.06
C ARG A 130 -12.71 18.68 5.84
N ALA A 131 -12.25 18.09 4.73
CA ALA A 131 -13.02 17.95 3.50
C ALA A 131 -13.94 16.72 3.51
N GLN A 132 -13.95 15.95 4.61
CA GLN A 132 -14.73 14.73 4.76
C GLN A 132 -14.48 13.72 3.62
N ILE A 133 -13.21 13.59 3.19
CA ILE A 133 -12.79 12.60 2.20
C ILE A 133 -12.21 11.40 2.96
N PRO A 134 -12.85 10.21 2.92
CA PRO A 134 -12.28 9.01 3.54
C PRO A 134 -10.92 8.70 2.91
N TRP A 135 -9.90 8.54 3.78
CA TRP A 135 -8.51 8.40 3.36
C TRP A 135 -7.88 7.14 3.92
N LEU A 136 -7.50 6.24 3.04
CA LEU A 136 -6.81 4.99 3.38
C LEU A 136 -5.30 5.18 3.28
N THR A 137 -4.55 4.70 4.28
CA THR A 137 -3.08 4.80 4.27
C THR A 137 -2.41 3.51 4.73
N LEU A 138 -1.26 3.22 4.14
CA LEU A 138 -0.35 2.16 4.56
C LEU A 138 0.72 2.65 5.55
N SER A 139 0.76 3.94 5.84
CA SER A 139 1.77 4.58 6.71
C SER A 139 1.70 4.07 8.15
N TYR A 140 2.81 4.12 8.88
CA TYR A 140 2.96 3.38 10.14
C TYR A 140 2.85 4.23 11.41
N SER A 141 3.11 5.55 11.38
CA SER A 141 3.14 6.35 12.59
C SER A 141 1.85 6.23 13.41
N ASP A 142 2.00 6.05 14.70
CA ASP A 142 0.89 5.98 15.67
C ASP A 142 0.07 7.28 15.66
N ALA A 143 0.75 8.42 15.51
CA ALA A 143 0.14 9.75 15.48
C ALA A 143 -0.91 9.92 14.35
N ILE A 144 -0.96 9.05 13.33
CA ILE A 144 -1.94 9.16 12.24
C ILE A 144 -3.36 8.99 12.78
N THR A 145 -3.58 8.00 13.63
CA THR A 145 -4.90 7.65 14.17
C THR A 145 -5.11 8.08 15.62
N ASP A 146 -4.06 8.61 16.31
CA ASP A 146 -4.19 9.17 17.67
C ASP A 146 -4.87 10.55 17.70
N ARG A 147 -5.08 11.18 16.53
CA ARG A 147 -5.69 12.52 16.40
C ARG A 147 -7.21 12.56 16.52
N GLY A 148 -7.86 11.38 16.62
CA GLY A 148 -9.30 11.26 16.73
C GLY A 148 -10.08 11.58 15.45
N PHE A 149 -9.40 11.56 14.28
CA PHE A 149 -10.02 11.77 12.96
C PHE A 149 -11.01 10.65 12.63
N LYS A 150 -12.04 10.97 11.85
CA LYS A 150 -13.14 10.05 11.50
C LYS A 150 -13.10 9.57 10.05
N TYR A 151 -12.32 10.25 9.22
CA TYR A 151 -12.19 9.96 7.80
C TYR A 151 -10.81 9.38 7.44
N VAL A 152 -10.06 8.89 8.43
CA VAL A 152 -8.70 8.34 8.25
C VAL A 152 -8.67 6.87 8.65
N PHE A 153 -8.17 6.02 7.75
CA PHE A 153 -8.11 4.57 7.93
C PHE A 153 -6.67 4.08 7.72
N GLN A 154 -6.05 3.59 8.78
CA GLN A 154 -4.68 3.06 8.76
C GLN A 154 -4.73 1.54 8.59
N SER A 155 -4.38 1.05 7.40
CA SER A 155 -4.41 -0.38 7.07
C SER A 155 -3.23 -1.17 7.62
N SER A 156 -2.13 -0.50 7.96
CA SER A 156 -0.95 -1.09 8.59
C SER A 156 -1.08 -1.11 10.11
N PRO A 157 -0.49 -2.08 10.82
CA PRO A 157 -0.28 -1.95 12.25
C PRO A 157 0.62 -0.74 12.53
N THR A 158 0.43 -0.09 13.67
CA THR A 158 1.23 1.08 14.03
C THR A 158 2.72 0.74 14.19
N ALA A 159 3.59 1.72 14.01
CA ALA A 159 5.03 1.51 14.07
C ALA A 159 5.48 1.01 15.44
N SER A 160 4.90 1.53 16.53
CA SER A 160 5.21 1.06 17.89
C SER A 160 4.78 -0.40 18.10
N TRP A 161 3.62 -0.78 17.56
CA TRP A 161 3.14 -2.16 17.64
C TRP A 161 4.03 -3.10 16.81
N GLN A 162 4.47 -2.65 15.62
CA GLN A 162 5.41 -3.43 14.80
C GLN A 162 6.72 -3.71 15.56
N SER A 163 7.36 -2.70 16.15
CA SER A 163 8.62 -2.88 16.86
C SER A 163 8.48 -3.79 18.07
N THR A 164 7.42 -3.63 18.86
CA THR A 164 7.20 -4.43 20.08
C THR A 164 6.83 -5.88 19.82
N ASN A 165 6.26 -6.20 18.65
CA ASN A 165 5.83 -7.56 18.31
C ASN A 165 6.81 -8.28 17.36
N ALA A 166 7.43 -7.58 16.41
CA ALA A 166 8.33 -8.23 15.46
C ALA A 166 9.74 -8.47 16.03
N LEU A 167 10.27 -7.54 16.83
CA LEU A 167 11.63 -7.69 17.34
C LEU A 167 11.81 -8.95 18.21
N PRO A 168 10.94 -9.26 19.18
CA PRO A 168 11.03 -10.54 19.90
C PRO A 168 11.02 -11.76 18.98
N THR A 169 10.17 -11.74 17.96
CA THR A 169 10.08 -12.83 16.97
C THR A 169 11.40 -13.00 16.21
N ILE A 170 12.02 -11.91 15.75
CA ILE A 170 13.31 -11.95 15.03
C ILE A 170 14.40 -12.49 15.95
N LEU A 171 14.44 -12.08 17.22
CA LEU A 171 15.42 -12.54 18.18
C LEU A 171 15.27 -14.05 18.50
N GLU A 172 14.03 -14.54 18.59
CA GLU A 172 13.78 -15.99 18.75
C GLU A 172 14.19 -16.77 17.49
N LEU A 173 13.97 -16.24 16.29
CA LEU A 173 14.50 -16.85 15.06
C LEU A 173 16.03 -16.92 15.08
N GLY A 174 16.69 -15.85 15.52
CA GLY A 174 18.15 -15.80 15.69
C GLY A 174 18.64 -16.81 16.70
N LYS A 175 18.00 -16.90 17.87
CA LYS A 175 18.30 -17.88 18.93
C LYS A 175 18.13 -19.31 18.43
N ALA A 176 17.03 -19.60 17.71
CA ALA A 176 16.79 -20.93 17.15
C ALA A 176 17.87 -21.35 16.14
N ALA A 177 18.39 -20.41 15.36
CA ALA A 177 19.42 -20.67 14.35
C ALA A 177 20.84 -20.83 14.94
N THR A 178 21.17 -20.11 16.03
CA THR A 178 22.57 -20.03 16.55
C THR A 178 22.77 -20.58 17.95
N GLY A 179 21.71 -20.82 18.70
CA GLY A 179 21.75 -21.11 20.13
C GLY A 179 22.15 -19.90 21.01
N LYS A 180 22.39 -18.73 20.43
CA LYS A 180 22.80 -17.50 21.13
C LYS A 180 21.68 -16.47 21.16
N VAL A 181 21.62 -15.73 22.28
CA VAL A 181 20.72 -14.59 22.42
C VAL A 181 21.55 -13.32 22.33
N PRO A 182 21.22 -12.37 21.44
CA PRO A 182 21.86 -11.06 21.43
C PRO A 182 21.69 -10.33 22.77
N THR A 183 22.71 -9.64 23.22
CA THR A 183 22.74 -8.91 24.51
C THR A 183 22.90 -7.41 24.33
N THR A 184 23.33 -6.98 23.13
CA THR A 184 23.56 -5.57 22.81
C THR A 184 22.92 -5.19 21.48
N ALA A 185 22.39 -3.97 21.41
CA ALA A 185 21.83 -3.39 20.19
C ALA A 185 22.41 -2.01 19.90
N GLY A 186 22.63 -1.75 18.61
CA GLY A 186 22.78 -0.39 18.09
C GLY A 186 21.47 0.10 17.49
N ILE A 187 21.19 1.37 17.62
CA ILE A 187 20.06 2.07 16.99
C ILE A 187 20.61 3.17 16.10
N ILE A 188 20.21 3.17 14.83
CA ILE A 188 20.34 4.30 13.90
C ILE A 188 18.98 4.50 13.26
N GLY A 189 18.35 5.65 13.44
CA GLY A 189 17.04 5.95 12.89
C GLY A 189 16.98 7.33 12.24
N ASP A 190 16.20 7.46 11.17
CA ASP A 190 15.88 8.80 10.68
C ASP A 190 14.80 9.47 11.53
N ASN A 191 14.68 10.80 11.41
CA ASN A 191 13.77 11.63 12.20
C ASN A 191 12.37 11.80 11.58
N THR A 192 12.00 11.00 10.59
CA THR A 192 10.64 11.04 10.07
C THR A 192 9.67 10.31 11.01
N ALA A 193 8.37 10.58 10.85
CA ALA A 193 7.38 10.17 11.84
C ALA A 193 7.26 8.66 12.08
N SER A 194 7.53 7.81 11.07
CA SER A 194 7.46 6.35 11.22
C SER A 194 8.65 5.80 12.04
N PRO A 195 9.93 6.05 11.71
CA PRO A 195 11.07 5.66 12.52
C PRO A 195 11.00 6.16 13.97
N VAL A 196 10.57 7.40 14.17
CA VAL A 196 10.37 7.95 15.53
C VAL A 196 9.36 7.11 16.32
N SER A 197 8.19 6.81 15.73
CA SER A 197 7.17 5.96 16.36
C SER A 197 7.67 4.52 16.59
N PHE A 198 8.41 3.94 15.62
CA PHE A 198 8.96 2.59 15.71
C PHE A 198 9.99 2.46 16.85
N LEU A 199 10.91 3.42 16.95
CA LEU A 199 12.00 3.38 17.92
C LEU A 199 11.59 3.82 19.32
N LYS A 200 10.52 4.58 19.46
CA LYS A 200 10.07 5.09 20.76
C LYS A 200 9.94 4.00 21.83
N PRO A 201 9.16 2.91 21.66
CA PRO A 201 9.06 1.89 22.70
C PRO A 201 10.37 1.16 22.94
N MET A 202 11.25 1.06 21.94
CA MET A 202 12.57 0.44 22.11
C MET A 202 13.48 1.28 23.01
N ARG A 203 13.47 2.61 22.82
CA ARG A 203 14.18 3.60 23.63
C ARG A 203 13.63 3.71 25.06
N GLU A 204 12.31 3.58 25.21
CA GLU A 204 11.59 3.66 26.49
C GLU A 204 11.62 2.33 27.30
N GLY A 205 12.68 1.53 27.14
CA GLY A 205 12.92 0.32 27.91
C GLY A 205 12.48 -0.99 27.24
N GLY A 206 11.99 -0.97 26.00
CA GLY A 206 11.60 -2.18 25.26
C GLY A 206 12.78 -3.13 25.06
N LEU A 207 13.94 -2.65 24.67
CA LEU A 207 15.16 -3.45 24.56
C LEU A 207 15.61 -4.01 25.91
N GLN A 208 15.57 -3.19 26.97
CA GLN A 208 15.94 -3.63 28.32
C GLN A 208 15.03 -4.76 28.83
N LYS A 209 13.73 -4.72 28.56
CA LYS A 209 12.78 -5.81 28.89
C LYS A 209 13.10 -7.12 28.17
N LEU A 210 13.77 -7.05 27.03
CA LEU A 210 14.27 -8.21 26.27
C LEU A 210 15.67 -8.65 26.72
N GLY A 211 16.24 -8.03 27.77
CA GLY A 211 17.59 -8.32 28.23
C GLY A 211 18.71 -7.73 27.36
N ILE A 212 18.36 -6.74 26.51
CA ILE A 212 19.27 -6.15 25.53
C ILE A 212 19.70 -4.75 25.99
N LYS A 213 21.02 -4.53 26.04
CA LYS A 213 21.60 -3.22 26.34
C LYS A 213 21.75 -2.41 25.03
N THR A 214 21.23 -1.20 25.00
CA THR A 214 21.53 -0.23 23.93
C THR A 214 22.94 0.31 24.11
N VAL A 215 23.82 0.08 23.14
CA VAL A 215 25.23 0.53 23.15
C VAL A 215 25.48 1.67 22.16
N LEU A 216 24.53 1.94 21.29
CA LEU A 216 24.53 3.04 20.33
C LEU A 216 23.09 3.49 20.10
N ASP A 217 22.83 4.81 20.11
CA ASP A 217 21.54 5.39 19.74
C ASP A 217 21.75 6.72 19.01
N GLU A 218 21.50 6.71 17.71
CA GLU A 218 21.72 7.86 16.81
C GLU A 218 20.46 8.17 16.01
N THR A 219 20.26 9.45 15.78
CA THR A 219 19.17 9.93 14.92
C THR A 219 19.74 10.89 13.87
N TYR A 220 19.24 10.81 12.63
CA TYR A 220 19.65 11.67 11.53
C TYR A 220 18.46 12.20 10.72
N THR A 221 18.71 13.19 9.86
CA THR A 221 17.71 13.73 8.93
C THR A 221 17.95 13.14 7.52
N PRO A 222 16.97 12.44 6.91
CA PRO A 222 17.11 11.89 5.58
C PRO A 222 16.93 12.99 4.50
N PRO A 223 17.53 12.81 3.29
CA PRO A 223 18.52 11.77 2.98
C PRO A 223 19.90 12.09 3.53
N LEU A 224 20.66 11.04 3.89
CA LEU A 224 22.07 11.19 4.32
C LEU A 224 22.95 11.67 3.15
N SER A 225 23.86 12.57 3.45
CA SER A 225 24.98 12.93 2.55
C SER A 225 26.21 12.05 2.78
N ASP A 226 26.42 11.59 4.02
CA ASP A 226 27.52 10.72 4.43
C ASP A 226 27.14 9.87 5.65
N ALA A 227 27.31 8.55 5.55
CA ALA A 227 27.07 7.61 6.63
C ALA A 227 28.29 7.37 7.53
N THR A 228 29.48 7.89 7.16
CA THR A 228 30.75 7.60 7.83
C THR A 228 30.71 7.89 9.35
N PRO A 229 30.23 9.05 9.83
CA PRO A 229 30.20 9.34 11.27
C PRO A 229 29.34 8.36 12.07
N LEU A 230 28.20 7.93 11.50
CA LEU A 230 27.28 6.98 12.14
C LEU A 230 27.92 5.59 12.22
N ILE A 231 28.50 5.12 11.12
CA ILE A 231 29.07 3.76 11.04
C ILE A 231 30.40 3.64 11.80
N GLN A 232 31.16 4.73 11.95
CA GLN A 232 32.31 4.75 12.89
C GLN A 232 31.88 4.47 14.32
N LYS A 233 30.72 4.96 14.76
CA LYS A 233 30.18 4.67 16.10
C LYS A 233 29.73 3.20 16.19
N VAL A 234 29.12 2.63 15.14
CA VAL A 234 28.83 1.18 15.08
C VAL A 234 30.13 0.37 15.21
N ARG A 235 31.18 0.76 14.50
CA ARG A 235 32.49 0.09 14.57
C ARG A 235 33.10 0.11 15.97
N SER A 236 32.98 1.22 16.70
CA SER A 236 33.52 1.36 18.05
C SER A 236 32.74 0.59 19.11
N THR A 237 31.41 0.52 18.97
CA THR A 237 30.52 -0.12 19.96
C THR A 237 30.26 -1.60 19.66
N ARG A 238 30.38 -2.04 18.42
CA ARG A 238 30.16 -3.43 17.95
C ARG A 238 28.94 -4.10 18.58
N PRO A 239 27.70 -3.60 18.31
CA PRO A 239 26.49 -4.23 18.84
C PRO A 239 26.29 -5.62 18.22
N ASP A 240 25.60 -6.52 18.95
CA ASP A 240 25.24 -7.85 18.45
C ASP A 240 24.26 -7.80 17.26
N PHE A 241 23.48 -6.73 17.13
CA PHE A 241 22.67 -6.40 15.96
C PHE A 241 22.43 -4.89 15.86
N LEU A 242 22.04 -4.43 14.67
CA LEU A 242 21.77 -3.04 14.38
C LEU A 242 20.30 -2.85 13.95
N LEU A 243 19.54 -2.04 14.68
CA LEU A 243 18.31 -1.47 14.20
C LEU A 243 18.65 -0.28 13.28
N PHE A 244 18.58 -0.48 11.98
CA PHE A 244 18.83 0.56 10.98
C PHE A 244 17.51 0.96 10.32
N ILE A 245 16.86 1.98 10.91
CA ILE A 245 15.49 2.39 10.58
C ILE A 245 15.53 3.66 9.73
N SER A 246 15.64 3.47 8.43
CA SER A 246 15.67 4.53 7.41
C SER A 246 14.37 4.54 6.61
N THR A 247 14.15 5.60 5.83
CA THR A 247 12.99 5.72 4.90
C THR A 247 13.40 5.89 3.44
N THR A 248 14.71 5.91 3.14
CA THR A 248 15.20 6.05 1.77
C THR A 248 16.13 4.91 1.36
N ILE A 249 16.10 4.53 0.07
CA ILE A 249 17.02 3.52 -0.48
C ILE A 249 18.46 4.07 -0.51
N SER A 250 18.63 5.39 -0.70
CA SER A 250 19.96 6.02 -0.69
C SER A 250 20.65 5.87 0.65
N ASP A 251 19.93 6.04 1.77
CA ASP A 251 20.48 5.92 3.10
C ASP A 251 20.84 4.46 3.43
N LEU A 252 19.97 3.53 3.02
CA LEU A 252 20.28 2.10 3.09
C LEU A 252 21.59 1.78 2.36
N LYS A 253 21.72 2.25 1.12
CA LYS A 253 22.94 2.06 0.31
C LYS A 253 24.17 2.58 1.03
N LEU A 254 24.16 3.86 1.42
CA LEU A 254 25.29 4.50 2.09
C LEU A 254 25.67 3.77 3.41
N GLY A 255 24.66 3.36 4.18
CA GLY A 255 24.87 2.60 5.40
C GLY A 255 25.55 1.26 5.16
N LEU A 256 25.03 0.47 4.21
CA LEU A 256 25.56 -0.86 3.87
C LEU A 256 26.96 -0.79 3.26
N GLU A 257 27.21 0.15 2.34
CA GLU A 257 28.54 0.35 1.74
C GLU A 257 29.57 0.72 2.81
N LYS A 258 29.19 1.61 3.73
CA LYS A 258 30.10 2.03 4.80
C LYS A 258 30.32 0.93 5.85
N LEU A 259 29.29 0.16 6.19
CA LEU A 259 29.43 -1.05 7.01
C LEU A 259 30.41 -2.04 6.36
N ASN A 260 30.34 -2.21 5.03
CA ASN A 260 31.25 -3.10 4.29
C ASN A 260 32.68 -2.60 4.32
N GLU A 261 32.93 -1.29 4.14
CA GLU A 261 34.27 -0.70 4.25
C GLU A 261 34.91 -0.98 5.62
N PHE A 262 34.10 -0.97 6.67
CA PHE A 262 34.57 -1.29 8.04
C PHE A 262 34.52 -2.79 8.39
N ARG A 263 34.19 -3.67 7.44
CA ARG A 263 34.07 -5.13 7.63
C ARG A 263 33.00 -5.49 8.68
N LEU A 264 31.89 -4.80 8.68
CA LEU A 264 30.74 -4.97 9.58
C LEU A 264 29.48 -5.44 8.84
N ALA A 265 29.51 -5.51 7.50
CA ALA A 265 28.42 -6.00 6.67
C ALA A 265 28.46 -7.54 6.50
N LYS A 266 27.59 -8.07 5.65
CA LYS A 266 27.52 -9.49 5.26
C LYS A 266 27.33 -10.42 6.48
N GLY A 267 26.46 -10.03 7.40
CA GLY A 267 26.14 -10.81 8.60
C GLY A 267 27.09 -10.62 9.77
N ALA A 268 28.22 -9.89 9.63
CA ALA A 268 29.11 -9.60 10.75
C ALA A 268 28.39 -8.82 11.88
N ILE A 269 27.48 -7.90 11.52
CA ILE A 269 26.46 -7.33 12.39
C ILE A 269 25.13 -7.51 11.68
N PRO A 270 24.21 -8.36 12.18
CA PRO A 270 22.87 -8.51 11.62
C PRO A 270 22.10 -7.19 11.62
N ILE A 271 21.42 -6.89 10.51
CA ILE A 271 20.65 -5.65 10.33
C ILE A 271 19.18 -5.98 10.36
N ILE A 272 18.45 -5.26 11.19
CA ILE A 272 17.00 -5.27 11.27
C ILE A 272 16.50 -3.88 10.88
N ALA A 273 15.69 -3.82 9.84
CA ALA A 273 15.15 -2.59 9.29
C ALA A 273 13.62 -2.57 9.35
N ASN A 274 12.99 -1.48 8.94
CA ASN A 274 11.55 -1.34 8.85
C ASN A 274 11.16 -0.57 7.58
N GLY A 275 10.12 -1.04 6.90
CA GLY A 275 9.54 -0.35 5.76
C GLY A 275 9.72 -1.05 4.41
N ALA A 276 8.73 -0.84 3.54
CA ALA A 276 8.63 -1.53 2.25
C ALA A 276 9.74 -1.19 1.25
N HIS A 277 10.33 0.00 1.35
CA HIS A 277 11.45 0.42 0.49
C HIS A 277 12.67 -0.49 0.62
N MET A 278 12.82 -1.17 1.78
CA MET A 278 13.89 -2.13 2.01
C MET A 278 13.85 -3.32 1.06
N GLY A 279 12.69 -3.67 0.53
CA GLY A 279 12.49 -4.75 -0.45
C GLY A 279 12.09 -4.25 -1.85
N ALA A 280 12.22 -2.97 -2.14
CA ALA A 280 11.91 -2.44 -3.45
C ALA A 280 12.88 -3.01 -4.52
N PRO A 281 12.41 -3.29 -5.75
CA PRO A 281 13.27 -3.82 -6.82
C PRO A 281 14.51 -2.96 -7.12
N GLU A 282 14.43 -1.66 -6.88
CA GLU A 282 15.54 -0.70 -7.02
C GLU A 282 16.68 -0.94 -6.06
N VAL A 283 16.46 -1.64 -4.96
CA VAL A 283 17.55 -1.97 -4.02
C VAL A 283 18.66 -2.72 -4.77
N LEU A 284 18.32 -3.72 -5.59
CA LEU A 284 19.33 -4.47 -6.37
C LEU A 284 20.00 -3.67 -7.47
N LYS A 285 19.43 -2.55 -7.91
CA LYS A 285 20.08 -1.64 -8.86
C LYS A 285 21.09 -0.71 -8.17
N ASN A 286 20.92 -0.48 -6.88
CA ASN A 286 21.68 0.50 -6.12
C ASN A 286 22.64 -0.13 -5.11
N VAL A 287 22.32 -1.32 -4.59
CA VAL A 287 23.08 -2.02 -3.56
C VAL A 287 23.54 -3.36 -4.11
N PRO A 288 24.83 -3.70 -4.01
CA PRO A 288 25.31 -5.04 -4.33
C PRO A 288 24.55 -6.12 -3.57
N ALA A 289 24.14 -7.19 -4.27
CA ALA A 289 23.28 -8.23 -3.71
C ALA A 289 23.87 -8.89 -2.45
N ASP A 290 25.19 -9.04 -2.40
CA ASP A 290 25.92 -9.62 -1.26
C ASP A 290 25.95 -8.73 -0.02
N LEU A 291 25.70 -7.42 -0.16
CA LEU A 291 25.60 -6.48 0.96
C LEU A 291 24.22 -6.46 1.59
N ILE A 292 23.17 -6.73 0.83
CA ILE A 292 21.80 -6.78 1.32
C ILE A 292 21.38 -8.17 1.79
N GLU A 293 22.12 -9.22 1.40
CA GLU A 293 21.82 -10.61 1.76
C GLU A 293 21.75 -10.77 3.29
N GLY A 294 20.69 -11.43 3.78
CA GLY A 294 20.45 -11.64 5.19
C GLY A 294 19.81 -10.49 5.96
N VAL A 295 19.68 -9.29 5.37
CA VAL A 295 19.01 -8.16 6.02
C VAL A 295 17.54 -8.49 6.24
N PHE A 296 17.10 -8.35 7.52
CA PHE A 296 15.68 -8.43 7.88
C PHE A 296 15.02 -7.06 7.77
N PHE A 297 13.75 -7.07 7.35
CA PHE A 297 12.93 -5.89 7.48
C PHE A 297 11.49 -6.23 7.86
N ILE A 298 10.92 -5.35 8.67
CA ILE A 298 9.59 -5.48 9.24
C ILE A 298 8.64 -4.64 8.40
N VAL A 299 7.53 -5.23 7.98
CA VAL A 299 6.48 -4.57 7.19
C VAL A 299 5.10 -4.97 7.67
N ALA A 300 4.09 -4.26 7.20
CA ALA A 300 2.68 -4.56 7.49
C ALA A 300 2.09 -5.62 6.55
N ASN A 301 2.73 -5.80 5.40
CA ASN A 301 2.27 -6.69 4.33
C ASN A 301 3.44 -7.00 3.37
N TRP A 302 3.44 -8.18 2.81
CA TRP A 302 4.37 -8.60 1.76
C TRP A 302 3.77 -9.80 1.04
N GLU A 303 4.38 -10.25 -0.07
CA GLU A 303 3.94 -11.47 -0.74
C GLU A 303 4.00 -12.68 0.21
N LEU A 304 2.87 -13.34 0.40
CA LEU A 304 2.65 -14.50 1.27
C LEU A 304 2.05 -15.64 0.46
N LYS A 305 2.18 -16.88 0.94
CA LYS A 305 1.38 -17.99 0.40
C LYS A 305 -0.09 -17.64 0.39
N GLY A 306 -0.75 -17.84 -0.77
CA GLY A 306 -2.15 -17.51 -1.00
C GLY A 306 -2.40 -16.12 -1.61
N GLN A 307 -1.34 -15.36 -1.92
CA GLN A 307 -1.43 -14.08 -2.64
C GLN A 307 -0.90 -14.15 -4.08
N GLU A 308 -0.62 -15.34 -4.59
CA GLU A 308 0.01 -15.57 -5.90
C GLU A 308 -0.78 -14.90 -7.03
N ARG A 309 -2.12 -14.99 -7.00
CA ARG A 309 -2.99 -14.36 -8.01
C ARG A 309 -2.77 -12.85 -8.11
N ILE A 310 -2.73 -12.17 -6.96
CA ILE A 310 -2.53 -10.71 -6.92
C ILE A 310 -1.10 -10.36 -7.36
N ALA A 311 -0.12 -11.13 -6.89
CA ALA A 311 1.28 -10.94 -7.24
C ALA A 311 1.51 -11.10 -8.75
N ASP A 312 0.92 -12.13 -9.38
CA ASP A 312 1.07 -12.40 -10.82
C ASP A 312 0.34 -11.33 -11.66
N LEU A 313 -0.86 -10.92 -11.24
CA LEU A 313 -1.59 -9.85 -11.91
C LEU A 313 -0.80 -8.54 -11.87
N TYR A 314 -0.26 -8.18 -10.70
CA TYR A 314 0.57 -6.99 -10.52
C TYR A 314 1.84 -7.03 -11.39
N LYS A 315 2.59 -8.13 -11.32
CA LYS A 315 3.79 -8.33 -12.15
C LYS A 315 3.50 -8.18 -13.65
N LYS A 316 2.40 -8.79 -14.11
CA LYS A 316 1.97 -8.71 -15.51
C LYS A 316 1.65 -7.28 -15.95
N GLN A 317 1.02 -6.48 -15.11
CA GLN A 317 0.60 -5.12 -15.46
C GLN A 317 1.69 -4.07 -15.26
N SER A 318 2.50 -4.20 -14.21
CA SER A 318 3.53 -3.22 -13.86
C SER A 318 4.91 -3.51 -14.47
N GLY A 319 5.19 -4.78 -14.84
CA GLY A 319 6.53 -5.22 -15.24
C GLY A 319 7.50 -5.41 -14.05
N GLU A 320 7.03 -5.28 -12.81
CA GLU A 320 7.85 -5.46 -11.62
C GLU A 320 8.20 -6.92 -11.37
N PRO A 321 9.39 -7.25 -10.83
CA PRO A 321 9.80 -8.64 -10.60
C PRO A 321 9.04 -9.31 -9.45
N TRP A 322 8.53 -8.54 -8.49
CA TRP A 322 7.67 -8.98 -7.39
C TRP A 322 6.76 -7.85 -6.93
N ILE A 323 5.70 -8.21 -6.20
CA ILE A 323 4.83 -7.24 -5.56
C ILE A 323 5.41 -6.87 -4.19
N THR A 324 5.41 -5.57 -3.88
CA THR A 324 5.80 -5.04 -2.58
C THR A 324 4.56 -4.77 -1.72
N GLN A 325 4.76 -4.45 -0.43
CA GLN A 325 3.67 -3.89 0.40
C GLN A 325 2.98 -2.71 -0.28
N ASP A 326 3.73 -1.87 -0.98
CA ASP A 326 3.22 -0.68 -1.64
C ASP A 326 2.21 -1.06 -2.73
N GLY A 327 2.54 -2.03 -3.57
CA GLY A 327 1.64 -2.58 -4.57
C GLY A 327 0.40 -3.25 -3.97
N LEU A 328 0.60 -4.08 -2.95
CA LEU A 328 -0.50 -4.73 -2.22
C LEU A 328 -1.43 -3.71 -1.56
N ALA A 329 -0.89 -2.64 -0.97
CA ALA A 329 -1.69 -1.61 -0.33
C ALA A 329 -2.51 -0.79 -1.35
N GLY A 330 -1.88 -0.35 -2.44
CA GLY A 330 -2.60 0.36 -3.50
C GLY A 330 -3.75 -0.46 -4.09
N TYR A 331 -3.48 -1.74 -4.36
CA TYR A 331 -4.49 -2.69 -4.83
C TYR A 331 -5.61 -2.88 -3.79
N GLY A 332 -5.28 -3.21 -2.56
CA GLY A 332 -6.25 -3.49 -1.51
C GLY A 332 -7.08 -2.28 -1.08
N HIS A 333 -6.48 -1.07 -1.00
CA HIS A 333 -7.21 0.17 -0.71
C HIS A 333 -8.26 0.47 -1.77
N THR A 334 -7.92 0.25 -3.04
CA THR A 334 -8.89 0.43 -4.15
C THR A 334 -10.06 -0.53 -4.00
N TRP A 335 -9.82 -1.79 -3.65
CA TRP A 335 -10.88 -2.77 -3.39
C TRP A 335 -11.70 -2.44 -2.13
N ILE A 336 -11.10 -1.87 -1.08
CA ILE A 336 -11.85 -1.39 0.10
C ILE A 336 -12.83 -0.28 -0.31
N ILE A 337 -12.38 0.71 -1.08
CA ILE A 337 -13.25 1.78 -1.57
C ILE A 337 -14.36 1.21 -2.47
N LYS A 338 -14.02 0.25 -3.34
CA LYS A 338 -15.01 -0.43 -4.21
C LYS A 338 -16.07 -1.14 -3.38
N GLU A 339 -15.70 -1.90 -2.36
CA GLU A 339 -16.65 -2.59 -1.48
C GLU A 339 -17.55 -1.60 -0.72
N ALA A 340 -17.00 -0.49 -0.26
CA ALA A 340 -17.76 0.57 0.37
C ALA A 340 -18.77 1.23 -0.58
N LEU A 341 -18.39 1.48 -1.83
CA LEU A 341 -19.28 2.01 -2.88
C LEU A 341 -20.43 1.04 -3.22
N GLU A 342 -20.14 -0.27 -3.30
CA GLU A 342 -21.18 -1.29 -3.54
C GLU A 342 -22.22 -1.32 -2.40
N ARG A 343 -21.77 -1.15 -1.15
CA ARG A 343 -22.66 -1.14 0.02
C ARG A 343 -23.42 0.16 0.15
N ALA A 344 -22.76 1.29 -0.12
CA ALA A 344 -23.36 2.61 -0.07
C ALA A 344 -24.44 2.82 -1.15
N GLY A 345 -24.30 2.21 -2.32
CA GLY A 345 -25.20 2.38 -3.47
C GLY A 345 -25.24 3.81 -4.00
N VAL A 346 -24.33 4.67 -3.56
CA VAL A 346 -24.21 6.08 -3.98
C VAL A 346 -22.75 6.52 -3.89
N ALA A 347 -22.33 7.37 -4.83
CA ALA A 347 -20.99 7.97 -4.86
C ALA A 347 -20.96 9.23 -3.97
N ASP A 348 -21.00 9.02 -2.66
CA ASP A 348 -21.01 10.09 -1.64
C ASP A 348 -19.93 9.81 -0.58
N ARG A 349 -19.15 10.83 -0.21
CA ARG A 349 -18.01 10.71 0.74
C ARG A 349 -18.41 10.19 2.08
N THR A 350 -19.50 10.75 2.63
CA THR A 350 -19.99 10.40 3.98
C THR A 350 -20.50 8.97 3.99
N LYS A 351 -21.26 8.56 2.97
CA LYS A 351 -21.77 7.18 2.86
C LYS A 351 -20.64 6.17 2.64
N VAL A 352 -19.66 6.49 1.81
CA VAL A 352 -18.46 5.64 1.63
C VAL A 352 -17.69 5.52 2.95
N ASN A 353 -17.51 6.62 3.69
CA ASN A 353 -16.87 6.60 5.01
C ASN A 353 -17.62 5.72 6.02
N GLU A 354 -18.95 5.88 6.12
CA GLU A 354 -19.81 5.06 6.99
C GLU A 354 -19.67 3.57 6.67
N GLU A 355 -19.63 3.23 5.39
CA GLU A 355 -19.49 1.83 4.97
C GLU A 355 -18.08 1.27 5.22
N ILE A 356 -17.01 2.07 5.06
CA ILE A 356 -15.64 1.62 5.44
C ILE A 356 -15.58 1.27 6.93
N HIS A 357 -16.18 2.07 7.81
CA HIS A 357 -16.24 1.77 9.25
C HIS A 357 -16.99 0.47 9.59
N LYS A 358 -17.95 0.04 8.74
CA LYS A 358 -18.74 -1.18 8.94
C LYS A 358 -18.11 -2.43 8.31
N LEU A 359 -17.01 -2.30 7.55
CA LEU A 359 -16.39 -3.45 6.90
C LEU A 359 -15.88 -4.46 7.92
N ASP A 360 -16.16 -5.72 7.66
CA ASP A 360 -15.55 -6.90 8.30
C ASP A 360 -15.36 -7.97 7.21
N LEU A 361 -14.28 -7.81 6.43
CA LEU A 361 -13.99 -8.64 5.27
C LEU A 361 -12.97 -9.71 5.65
N LYS A 362 -13.35 -10.98 5.51
CA LYS A 362 -12.48 -12.14 5.75
C LYS A 362 -12.01 -12.81 4.46
N THR A 363 -12.68 -12.53 3.35
CA THR A 363 -12.43 -13.10 2.03
C THR A 363 -12.60 -12.05 0.95
N GLY A 364 -12.14 -12.35 -0.28
CA GLY A 364 -12.21 -11.48 -1.44
C GLY A 364 -10.98 -10.57 -1.55
N GLN A 365 -10.88 -9.85 -2.67
CA GLN A 365 -9.67 -9.14 -3.09
C GLN A 365 -9.14 -8.14 -2.04
N ALA A 366 -10.03 -7.42 -1.35
CA ALA A 366 -9.63 -6.52 -0.28
C ALA A 366 -8.99 -7.29 0.90
N ALA A 367 -9.65 -8.38 1.35
CA ALA A 367 -9.14 -9.20 2.45
C ALA A 367 -7.87 -9.97 2.08
N ASP A 368 -7.81 -10.48 0.84
CA ASP A 368 -6.65 -11.21 0.33
C ASP A 368 -5.40 -10.33 0.22
N SER A 369 -5.60 -9.01 0.08
CA SER A 369 -4.51 -8.03 0.04
C SER A 369 -3.92 -7.73 1.41
N PHE A 370 -4.65 -8.00 2.50
CA PHE A 370 -4.25 -7.66 3.85
C PHE A 370 -4.31 -8.87 4.78
N PRO A 371 -3.16 -9.41 5.23
CA PRO A 371 -3.14 -10.52 6.18
C PRO A 371 -4.02 -10.22 7.41
N GLY A 372 -4.90 -11.17 7.78
CA GLY A 372 -5.87 -10.97 8.86
C GLY A 372 -7.20 -10.34 8.45
N GLY A 373 -7.36 -9.97 7.16
CA GLY A 373 -8.59 -9.36 6.63
C GLY A 373 -8.69 -7.85 6.86
N VAL A 374 -9.88 -7.28 6.60
CA VAL A 374 -10.14 -5.84 6.68
C VAL A 374 -11.28 -5.55 7.62
N LYS A 375 -10.97 -4.98 8.75
CA LYS A 375 -11.88 -4.41 9.73
C LYS A 375 -11.18 -3.23 10.41
N PHE A 376 -11.87 -2.13 10.58
CA PHE A 376 -11.33 -0.96 11.28
C PHE A 376 -12.02 -0.76 12.62
N ASP A 377 -11.25 -0.32 13.61
CA ASP A 377 -11.80 0.12 14.90
C ASP A 377 -12.34 1.56 14.83
N ALA A 378 -12.85 2.08 15.94
CA ALA A 378 -13.39 3.42 16.00
C ALA A 378 -12.35 4.55 15.76
N ALA A 379 -11.07 4.24 15.91
CA ALA A 379 -9.97 5.16 15.60
C ALA A 379 -9.49 5.07 14.14
N GLY A 380 -10.07 4.16 13.34
CA GLY A 380 -9.66 3.92 11.96
C GLY A 380 -8.43 3.00 11.83
N ARG A 381 -8.04 2.26 12.88
CA ARG A 381 -6.96 1.28 12.83
C ARG A 381 -7.48 -0.08 12.38
N ARG A 382 -6.73 -0.74 11.51
CA ARG A 382 -7.09 -2.09 11.09
C ARG A 382 -6.88 -3.10 12.23
N VAL A 383 -7.97 -3.76 12.61
CA VAL A 383 -7.98 -4.75 13.68
C VAL A 383 -7.31 -6.04 13.23
N GLY A 384 -6.48 -6.62 14.09
CA GLY A 384 -5.82 -7.90 13.82
C GLY A 384 -4.78 -7.85 12.71
N ALA A 385 -4.28 -6.67 12.37
CA ALA A 385 -3.18 -6.51 11.41
C ALA A 385 -1.89 -7.14 11.96
N PRO A 386 -1.36 -8.23 11.37
CA PRO A 386 -0.12 -8.85 11.83
C PRO A 386 1.09 -8.05 11.35
N VAL A 387 2.24 -8.32 11.92
CA VAL A 387 3.52 -7.98 11.29
C VAL A 387 3.88 -9.06 10.27
N VAL A 388 4.60 -8.65 9.24
CA VAL A 388 5.27 -9.53 8.30
C VAL A 388 6.77 -9.27 8.43
N ILE A 389 7.56 -10.34 8.57
CA ILE A 389 9.02 -10.25 8.58
C ILE A 389 9.52 -10.80 7.25
N VAL A 390 10.33 -10.01 6.59
CA VAL A 390 10.93 -10.32 5.30
C VAL A 390 12.43 -10.37 5.47
N GLN A 391 13.08 -11.26 4.74
CA GLN A 391 14.53 -11.36 4.70
C GLN A 391 15.02 -11.42 3.26
N TRP A 392 16.08 -10.70 2.96
CA TRP A 392 16.78 -10.85 1.70
C TRP A 392 17.50 -12.20 1.66
N GLN A 393 17.16 -13.04 0.68
CA GLN A 393 17.76 -14.35 0.47
C GLN A 393 17.91 -14.62 -1.03
N ASN A 394 19.12 -14.92 -1.48
CA ASN A 394 19.43 -15.21 -2.89
C ASN A 394 18.96 -14.10 -3.85
N GLY A 395 19.18 -12.84 -3.46
CA GLY A 395 18.78 -11.66 -4.24
C GLY A 395 17.28 -11.41 -4.33
N ARG A 396 16.47 -12.00 -3.43
CA ARG A 396 15.01 -11.74 -3.33
C ARG A 396 14.59 -11.44 -1.90
N PRO A 397 13.66 -10.50 -1.70
CA PRO A 397 13.04 -10.25 -0.40
C PRO A 397 11.91 -11.27 -0.18
N LEU A 398 12.16 -12.27 0.65
CA LEU A 398 11.24 -13.38 0.90
C LEU A 398 10.61 -13.26 2.30
N THR A 399 9.31 -13.47 2.39
CA THR A 399 8.62 -13.54 3.68
C THR A 399 9.10 -14.76 4.47
N VAL A 400 9.52 -14.53 5.71
CA VAL A 400 9.96 -15.56 6.66
C VAL A 400 9.02 -15.69 7.87
N TYR A 401 8.12 -14.72 8.07
CA TYR A 401 7.08 -14.75 9.10
C TYR A 401 5.84 -13.98 8.64
N PRO A 402 4.61 -14.46 8.91
CA PRO A 402 4.23 -15.63 9.73
C PRO A 402 4.64 -16.95 9.08
N ILE A 403 5.02 -17.93 9.93
CA ILE A 403 5.66 -19.19 9.48
C ILE A 403 4.75 -20.03 8.58
N ASP A 404 3.46 -20.09 8.89
CA ASP A 404 2.45 -20.85 8.13
C ASP A 404 2.22 -20.31 6.71
N ARG A 405 2.55 -19.04 6.49
CA ARG A 405 2.43 -18.37 5.18
C ARG A 405 3.77 -17.90 4.61
N ALA A 406 4.88 -18.32 5.20
CA ALA A 406 6.22 -17.94 4.78
C ALA A 406 6.60 -18.54 3.42
N LEU A 407 7.40 -17.80 2.65
CA LEU A 407 7.97 -18.24 1.38
C LEU A 407 9.37 -18.83 1.56
N ALA A 408 10.02 -18.56 2.69
CA ALA A 408 11.33 -19.10 3.06
C ALA A 408 11.48 -19.26 4.57
N THR A 409 12.47 -20.05 4.98
CA THR A 409 12.91 -20.15 6.39
C THR A 409 13.88 -19.02 6.69
N ALA A 410 13.74 -18.36 7.84
CA ALA A 410 14.68 -17.34 8.29
C ALA A 410 16.09 -17.92 8.53
N LYS A 411 17.11 -17.17 8.19
CA LYS A 411 18.53 -17.52 8.40
C LYS A 411 19.18 -16.46 9.28
N TRP A 412 20.02 -16.91 10.24
CA TRP A 412 20.69 -16.00 11.16
C TRP A 412 21.96 -16.63 11.72
N PRO A 413 23.04 -15.83 11.91
CA PRO A 413 23.43 -14.74 11.04
C PRO A 413 23.75 -15.27 9.65
N MET A 414 23.81 -14.39 8.67
CA MET A 414 24.24 -14.74 7.32
C MET A 414 25.75 -14.63 7.28
N THR A 415 26.47 -15.73 7.45
CA THR A 415 27.92 -15.82 7.22
C THR A 415 28.20 -16.73 6.05
#